data_e5010306a8198d517b1e6523c4988c5b
#
_entry.id   e5010306a8198d517b1e6523c4988c5b
#
_cell.length_a   1.000
_cell.length_b   1.000
_cell.length_c   1.000
_cell.angle_alpha   90.00
_cell.angle_beta   90.00
_cell.angle_gamma   90.00
#
_symmetry.space_group_name_H-M   'P 1'
#
loop_
_entity.id
_entity.type
_entity.pdbx_description
1 polymer ?
#
loop_
_entity_poly.entity_id
_entity_poly.type
_entity_poly.pdbx_seq_one_letter_code
_entity_poly.pdbx_strand_id
1 'polypeptide(L)'
;MRDTTVGIIANPASGKDIRRLVAHGSVFDNQEKVNIVRRVLLGLEAAGVEKVLYMPDYFGIVPKALSAVKLSMEVCPLDMPIYADQRDSTLAASLLAEAGAKCIVTLGGDGTNRAVAKTCGDVPLVPISTGTNNVFPFMVEGTIAGLAAGVVAVGAVEVAEVARPTKRLEIEGERGELVDIALVDVVVYDDIFIASKAIWDMSKVREIILARASPGNIGLSSVGGCLYPNALDEGHGVYIKIGPGRKVLAPVAPGLIEEVQVESCSLIGIGDAVEIHWKPSILALDGEREVEVGPKSVFRVRLTGNGPRVVDIPKALEEAAKKGFFTGREV
;
A
#
# COMPACT_ATOMS: atom_id res chain seq x y z
N MET A 1 26.60 13.27 -14.53
CA MET A 1 25.48 12.32 -14.72
C MET A 1 24.38 12.66 -13.75
N ARG A 2 23.14 12.71 -14.17
CA ARG A 2 22.03 12.85 -13.24
C ARG A 2 21.84 11.50 -12.57
N ASP A 3 21.76 11.46 -11.25
CA ASP A 3 21.44 10.24 -10.52
C ASP A 3 19.97 9.87 -10.81
N THR A 4 19.74 8.80 -11.58
CA THR A 4 18.43 8.31 -12.01
C THR A 4 18.06 6.99 -11.32
N THR A 5 18.53 6.78 -10.08
CA THR A 5 18.32 5.54 -9.34
C THR A 5 16.86 5.31 -9.03
N VAL A 6 16.33 4.12 -9.37
CA VAL A 6 14.99 3.63 -9.02
C VAL A 6 15.08 2.43 -8.09
N GLY A 7 14.22 2.39 -7.08
CA GLY A 7 14.10 1.24 -6.18
C GLY A 7 13.05 0.24 -6.66
N ILE A 8 13.28 -1.08 -6.46
CA ILE A 8 12.27 -2.12 -6.62
C ILE A 8 12.13 -2.93 -5.34
N ILE A 9 10.93 -2.98 -4.78
CA ILE A 9 10.56 -3.81 -3.62
C ILE A 9 9.49 -4.80 -4.08
N ALA A 10 9.87 -6.04 -4.34
CA ALA A 10 8.96 -7.11 -4.74
C ALA A 10 8.80 -8.13 -3.60
N ASN A 11 7.64 -8.13 -2.93
CA ASN A 11 7.41 -9.01 -1.80
C ASN A 11 6.99 -10.43 -2.25
N PRO A 12 7.81 -11.48 -2.04
CA PRO A 12 7.48 -12.84 -2.43
C PRO A 12 6.35 -13.46 -1.60
N ALA A 13 6.07 -12.93 -0.40
CA ALA A 13 5.00 -13.41 0.48
C ALA A 13 3.62 -12.83 0.12
N SER A 14 3.58 -11.68 -0.59
CA SER A 14 2.32 -11.04 -0.98
C SER A 14 1.49 -11.93 -1.92
N GLY A 15 0.17 -11.74 -1.92
CA GLY A 15 -0.74 -12.54 -2.73
C GLY A 15 -0.91 -13.99 -2.23
N LYS A 16 -0.50 -14.34 -1.00
CA LYS A 16 -0.65 -15.67 -0.36
C LYS A 16 -1.52 -15.62 0.91
N ASP A 17 -2.47 -14.69 0.99
CA ASP A 17 -3.34 -14.48 2.14
C ASP A 17 -4.27 -15.69 2.40
N ILE A 18 -4.53 -15.98 3.67
CA ILE A 18 -5.46 -17.02 4.13
C ILE A 18 -6.91 -16.78 3.66
N ARG A 19 -7.29 -15.52 3.41
CA ARG A 19 -8.60 -15.16 2.85
C ARG A 19 -8.92 -15.87 1.53
N ARG A 20 -7.90 -16.41 0.83
CA ARG A 20 -8.08 -17.28 -0.34
C ARG A 20 -8.72 -18.62 -0.01
N LEU A 21 -8.56 -19.11 1.23
CA LEU A 21 -9.16 -20.38 1.68
C LEU A 21 -10.61 -20.20 2.10
N VAL A 22 -11.00 -19.00 2.50
CA VAL A 22 -12.36 -18.67 2.99
C VAL A 22 -13.16 -17.81 2.00
N ALA A 23 -12.49 -17.30 0.95
CA ALA A 23 -13.07 -16.47 -0.10
C ALA A 23 -12.43 -16.80 -1.46
N HIS A 24 -13.06 -16.39 -2.57
CA HIS A 24 -12.62 -16.70 -3.94
C HIS A 24 -11.51 -15.76 -4.45
N GLY A 25 -10.52 -15.40 -3.62
CA GLY A 25 -9.41 -14.55 -3.99
C GLY A 25 -8.48 -15.20 -5.02
N SER A 26 -8.01 -14.43 -6.00
CA SER A 26 -7.05 -14.89 -7.00
C SER A 26 -5.70 -15.19 -6.39
N VAL A 27 -5.02 -16.22 -6.90
CA VAL A 27 -3.64 -16.55 -6.54
C VAL A 27 -2.71 -15.75 -7.46
N PHE A 28 -1.91 -14.89 -6.88
CA PHE A 28 -0.83 -14.20 -7.57
C PHE A 28 0.49 -14.91 -7.24
N ASP A 29 0.99 -15.74 -8.13
CA ASP A 29 2.20 -16.50 -7.87
C ASP A 29 3.48 -15.65 -8.05
N ASN A 30 4.60 -16.17 -7.57
CA ASN A 30 5.87 -15.45 -7.68
C ASN A 30 6.40 -15.43 -9.10
N GLN A 31 5.99 -16.37 -9.97
CA GLN A 31 6.40 -16.37 -11.38
C GLN A 31 5.76 -15.19 -12.12
N GLU A 32 4.51 -14.85 -11.83
CA GLU A 32 3.90 -13.65 -12.43
C GLU A 32 4.54 -12.36 -11.89
N LYS A 33 4.99 -12.33 -10.63
CA LYS A 33 5.79 -11.20 -10.12
C LYS A 33 7.11 -11.05 -10.88
N VAL A 34 7.78 -12.16 -11.20
CA VAL A 34 8.98 -12.16 -12.06
C VAL A 34 8.66 -11.54 -13.42
N ASN A 35 7.53 -11.92 -14.05
CA ASN A 35 7.10 -11.37 -15.33
C ASN A 35 6.78 -9.86 -15.23
N ILE A 36 6.12 -9.41 -14.17
CA ILE A 36 5.84 -7.99 -13.94
C ILE A 36 7.14 -7.22 -13.77
N VAL A 37 8.06 -7.69 -12.92
CA VAL A 37 9.36 -7.03 -12.71
C VAL A 37 10.13 -6.92 -14.01
N ARG A 38 10.11 -7.96 -14.85
CA ARG A 38 10.73 -7.92 -16.19
C ARG A 38 10.18 -6.77 -17.02
N ARG A 39 8.85 -6.61 -17.06
CA ARG A 39 8.19 -5.52 -17.78
C ARG A 39 8.50 -4.15 -17.18
N VAL A 40 8.55 -4.05 -15.85
CA VAL A 40 8.97 -2.81 -15.15
C VAL A 40 10.39 -2.43 -15.55
N LEU A 41 11.35 -3.38 -15.52
CA LEU A 41 12.75 -3.12 -15.89
C LEU A 41 12.89 -2.64 -17.33
N LEU A 42 12.15 -3.24 -18.27
CA LEU A 42 12.13 -2.80 -19.68
C LEU A 42 11.55 -1.37 -19.82
N GLY A 43 10.51 -1.04 -19.06
CA GLY A 43 9.94 0.32 -19.02
C GLY A 43 10.91 1.35 -18.44
N LEU A 44 11.64 1.01 -17.38
CA LEU A 44 12.67 1.87 -16.76
C LEU A 44 13.82 2.12 -17.73
N GLU A 45 14.32 1.10 -18.40
CA GLU A 45 15.38 1.23 -19.40
C GLU A 45 14.96 2.10 -20.57
N ALA A 46 13.75 1.88 -21.09
CA ALA A 46 13.19 2.69 -22.17
C ALA A 46 13.03 4.18 -21.80
N ALA A 47 12.81 4.47 -20.51
CA ALA A 47 12.76 5.83 -20.00
C ALA A 47 14.14 6.46 -19.71
N GLY A 48 15.25 5.70 -19.88
CA GLY A 48 16.61 6.18 -19.69
C GLY A 48 17.10 6.15 -18.23
N VAL A 49 16.54 5.27 -17.41
CA VAL A 49 17.05 5.02 -16.05
C VAL A 49 18.40 4.32 -16.16
N GLU A 50 19.40 4.81 -15.42
CA GLU A 50 20.76 4.27 -15.46
C GLU A 50 21.02 3.21 -14.38
N LYS A 51 20.29 3.28 -13.25
CA LYS A 51 20.49 2.41 -12.10
C LYS A 51 19.20 1.97 -11.43
N VAL A 52 19.13 0.67 -11.09
CA VAL A 52 18.09 0.09 -10.25
C VAL A 52 18.70 -0.59 -9.04
N LEU A 53 18.21 -0.27 -7.86
CA LEU A 53 18.50 -0.99 -6.62
C LEU A 53 17.26 -1.80 -6.22
N TYR A 54 17.43 -3.05 -5.83
CA TYR A 54 16.30 -3.88 -5.49
C TYR A 54 16.44 -4.60 -4.15
N MET A 55 15.31 -4.83 -3.50
CA MET A 55 15.21 -5.67 -2.31
C MET A 55 15.53 -7.13 -2.67
N PRO A 56 16.59 -7.73 -2.11
CA PRO A 56 16.83 -9.17 -2.26
C PRO A 56 15.75 -9.97 -1.55
N ASP A 57 15.36 -11.11 -2.10
CA ASP A 57 14.34 -11.98 -1.54
C ASP A 57 14.70 -13.47 -1.70
N TYR A 58 14.10 -14.33 -0.87
CA TYR A 58 14.40 -15.77 -0.85
C TYR A 58 13.94 -16.52 -2.10
N PHE A 59 13.04 -15.96 -2.90
CA PHE A 59 12.60 -16.54 -4.18
C PHE A 59 13.47 -16.10 -5.35
N GLY A 60 14.15 -14.94 -5.24
CA GLY A 60 14.97 -14.35 -6.28
C GLY A 60 14.14 -13.77 -7.42
N ILE A 61 13.11 -12.96 -7.10
CA ILE A 61 12.20 -12.39 -8.11
C ILE A 61 12.97 -11.58 -9.15
N VAL A 62 13.79 -10.59 -8.71
CA VAL A 62 14.53 -9.73 -9.64
C VAL A 62 15.64 -10.49 -10.39
N PRO A 63 16.49 -11.31 -9.76
CA PRO A 63 17.44 -12.14 -10.49
C PRO A 63 16.82 -13.02 -11.57
N LYS A 64 15.67 -13.63 -11.31
CA LYS A 64 14.93 -14.41 -12.32
C LYS A 64 14.37 -13.54 -13.45
N ALA A 65 13.94 -12.32 -13.16
CA ALA A 65 13.50 -11.38 -14.19
C ALA A 65 14.67 -11.01 -15.12
N LEU A 66 15.85 -10.75 -14.56
CA LEU A 66 17.07 -10.41 -15.30
C LEU A 66 17.57 -11.53 -16.20
N SER A 67 17.39 -12.80 -15.82
CA SER A 67 17.87 -13.94 -16.62
C SER A 67 17.27 -14.02 -18.03
N ALA A 68 16.19 -13.30 -18.31
CA ALA A 68 15.46 -13.35 -19.58
C ALA A 68 15.47 -12.02 -20.35
N VAL A 69 16.22 -11.01 -19.90
CA VAL A 69 16.36 -9.71 -20.58
C VAL A 69 17.82 -9.27 -20.59
N LYS A 70 18.19 -8.49 -21.61
CA LYS A 70 19.48 -7.82 -21.65
C LYS A 70 19.22 -6.34 -21.45
N LEU A 71 19.80 -5.77 -20.41
CA LEU A 71 19.64 -4.36 -20.03
C LEU A 71 21.02 -3.68 -20.08
N SER A 72 21.03 -2.42 -20.44
CA SER A 72 22.23 -1.56 -20.40
C SER A 72 22.37 -0.88 -19.04
N MET A 73 21.24 -0.68 -18.31
CA MET A 73 21.25 -0.10 -16.98
C MET A 73 21.83 -1.06 -15.93
N GLU A 74 22.43 -0.51 -14.90
CA GLU A 74 22.95 -1.26 -13.75
C GLU A 74 21.79 -1.71 -12.85
N VAL A 75 21.72 -3.00 -12.51
CA VAL A 75 20.69 -3.56 -11.59
C VAL A 75 21.37 -4.34 -10.48
N CYS A 76 21.34 -3.78 -9.26
CA CYS A 76 22.05 -4.32 -8.10
C CYS A 76 21.12 -4.62 -6.93
N PRO A 77 21.38 -5.68 -6.15
CA PRO A 77 20.72 -5.90 -4.88
C PRO A 77 21.15 -4.85 -3.85
N LEU A 78 20.25 -4.51 -2.93
CA LEU A 78 20.61 -3.83 -1.70
C LEU A 78 21.46 -4.75 -0.82
N ASP A 79 22.46 -4.18 -0.14
CA ASP A 79 23.24 -4.90 0.88
C ASP A 79 22.44 -4.95 2.19
N MET A 80 21.66 -6.00 2.35
CA MET A 80 20.78 -6.18 3.51
C MET A 80 20.54 -7.67 3.82
N PRO A 81 20.30 -8.02 5.09
CA PRO A 81 19.85 -9.37 5.45
C PRO A 81 18.43 -9.64 4.95
N ILE A 82 18.13 -10.94 4.73
CA ILE A 82 16.78 -11.42 4.38
C ILE A 82 16.16 -12.10 5.60
N TYR A 83 15.11 -11.47 6.17
CA TYR A 83 14.36 -12.02 7.30
C TYR A 83 13.15 -12.84 6.88
N ALA A 84 12.71 -12.70 5.62
CA ALA A 84 11.53 -13.31 5.03
C ALA A 84 10.20 -12.86 5.70
N ASP A 85 10.15 -11.63 6.19
CA ASP A 85 8.96 -10.99 6.76
C ASP A 85 8.86 -9.49 6.38
N GLN A 86 7.94 -8.74 7.01
CA GLN A 86 7.70 -7.32 6.71
C GLN A 86 8.94 -6.43 6.92
N ARG A 87 9.87 -6.83 7.79
CA ARG A 87 11.10 -6.07 8.05
C ARG A 87 11.93 -5.88 6.79
N ASP A 88 11.90 -6.85 5.86
CA ASP A 88 12.62 -6.74 4.60
C ASP A 88 12.15 -5.53 3.79
N SER A 89 10.84 -5.37 3.65
CA SER A 89 10.27 -4.23 2.91
C SER A 89 10.53 -2.89 3.59
N THR A 90 10.48 -2.85 4.92
CA THR A 90 10.77 -1.63 5.70
C THR A 90 12.24 -1.24 5.61
N LEU A 91 13.16 -2.20 5.77
CA LEU A 91 14.59 -1.96 5.66
C LEU A 91 15.00 -1.57 4.23
N ALA A 92 14.46 -2.26 3.23
CA ALA A 92 14.72 -1.93 1.83
C ALA A 92 14.28 -0.50 1.49
N ALA A 93 13.11 -0.06 1.97
CA ALA A 93 12.62 1.31 1.76
C ALA A 93 13.54 2.36 2.38
N SER A 94 14.06 2.12 3.60
CA SER A 94 15.04 3.00 4.24
C SER A 94 16.32 3.11 3.43
N LEU A 95 16.91 1.96 3.06
CA LEU A 95 18.15 1.91 2.27
C LEU A 95 18.00 2.56 0.89
N LEU A 96 16.84 2.40 0.25
CA LEU A 96 16.55 3.08 -1.02
C LEU A 96 16.44 4.59 -0.86
N ALA A 97 15.80 5.07 0.20
CA ALA A 97 15.72 6.49 0.49
C ALA A 97 17.11 7.07 0.81
N GLU A 98 17.91 6.39 1.62
CA GLU A 98 19.30 6.77 1.93
C GLU A 98 20.21 6.77 0.70
N ALA A 99 20.00 5.82 -0.23
CA ALA A 99 20.71 5.76 -1.51
C ALA A 99 20.25 6.83 -2.52
N GLY A 100 19.27 7.66 -2.18
CA GLY A 100 18.77 8.75 -3.02
C GLY A 100 17.90 8.32 -4.18
N ALA A 101 17.22 7.15 -4.07
CA ALA A 101 16.27 6.68 -5.07
C ALA A 101 15.23 7.75 -5.40
N LYS A 102 14.98 8.00 -6.69
CA LYS A 102 14.05 9.02 -7.17
C LYS A 102 12.60 8.54 -7.21
N CYS A 103 12.41 7.23 -7.26
CA CYS A 103 11.11 6.57 -7.21
C CYS A 103 11.29 5.14 -6.70
N ILE A 104 10.28 4.58 -6.03
CA ILE A 104 10.26 3.18 -5.61
C ILE A 104 9.05 2.50 -6.24
N VAL A 105 9.29 1.44 -7.01
CA VAL A 105 8.24 0.54 -7.50
C VAL A 105 8.04 -0.57 -6.48
N THR A 106 6.83 -0.72 -5.96
CA THR A 106 6.49 -1.81 -5.03
C THR A 106 5.61 -2.84 -5.72
N LEU A 107 5.87 -4.14 -5.50
CA LEU A 107 5.00 -5.24 -5.90
C LEU A 107 4.48 -5.93 -4.63
N GLY A 108 3.24 -5.65 -4.27
CA GLY A 108 2.66 -6.18 -3.04
C GLY A 108 1.20 -5.80 -2.83
N GLY A 109 0.69 -6.10 -1.65
CA GLY A 109 -0.61 -5.66 -1.16
C GLY A 109 -0.52 -4.45 -0.24
N ASP A 110 -1.63 -4.15 0.47
CA ASP A 110 -1.73 -3.05 1.42
C ASP A 110 -0.65 -3.16 2.52
N GLY A 111 -0.47 -4.35 3.12
CA GLY A 111 0.55 -4.58 4.15
C GLY A 111 2.00 -4.37 3.67
N THR A 112 2.33 -4.71 2.41
CA THR A 112 3.65 -4.42 1.83
C THR A 112 3.87 -2.91 1.70
N ASN A 113 2.87 -2.18 1.18
CA ASN A 113 2.95 -0.73 1.03
C ASN A 113 2.99 -0.02 2.38
N ARG A 114 2.28 -0.53 3.40
CA ARG A 114 2.38 -0.06 4.78
C ARG A 114 3.81 -0.20 5.33
N ALA A 115 4.44 -1.35 5.12
CA ALA A 115 5.82 -1.58 5.54
C ALA A 115 6.80 -0.61 4.86
N VAL A 116 6.64 -0.36 3.56
CA VAL A 116 7.43 0.62 2.79
C VAL A 116 7.18 2.04 3.30
N ALA A 117 5.91 2.41 3.54
CA ALA A 117 5.53 3.75 3.96
C ALA A 117 6.08 4.16 5.34
N LYS A 118 6.54 3.21 6.16
CA LYS A 118 7.19 3.49 7.45
C LYS A 118 8.53 4.22 7.30
N THR A 119 9.25 3.99 6.20
CA THR A 119 10.65 4.42 6.07
C THR A 119 11.03 4.99 4.69
N CYS A 120 10.13 5.00 3.71
CA CYS A 120 10.42 5.54 2.37
C CYS A 120 10.62 7.07 2.33
N GLY A 121 10.31 7.78 3.42
CA GLY A 121 10.38 9.24 3.46
C GLY A 121 9.52 9.89 2.36
N ASP A 122 10.08 10.88 1.67
CA ASP A 122 9.42 11.61 0.58
C ASP A 122 9.60 10.97 -0.80
N VAL A 123 10.26 9.80 -0.88
CA VAL A 123 10.48 9.11 -2.16
C VAL A 123 9.12 8.66 -2.72
N PRO A 124 8.74 9.09 -3.95
CA PRO A 124 7.45 8.72 -4.52
C PRO A 124 7.37 7.23 -4.85
N LEU A 125 6.19 6.65 -4.61
CA LEU A 125 5.91 5.23 -4.84
C LEU A 125 5.09 5.03 -6.12
N VAL A 126 5.40 3.97 -6.85
CA VAL A 126 4.56 3.36 -7.88
C VAL A 126 4.11 1.99 -7.35
N PRO A 127 2.95 1.92 -6.66
CA PRO A 127 2.50 0.71 -6.00
C PRO A 127 1.72 -0.19 -6.96
N ILE A 128 2.30 -1.36 -7.31
CA ILE A 128 1.67 -2.37 -8.15
C ILE A 128 1.01 -3.43 -7.28
N SER A 129 -0.30 -3.60 -7.44
CA SER A 129 -1.06 -4.63 -6.72
C SER A 129 -0.71 -6.03 -7.22
N THR A 130 -0.47 -6.93 -6.27
CA THR A 130 -0.27 -8.36 -6.54
C THR A 130 -1.36 -9.21 -5.89
N GLY A 131 -2.59 -8.74 -5.92
CA GLY A 131 -3.78 -9.43 -5.42
C GLY A 131 -5.04 -8.66 -5.69
N THR A 132 -6.18 -9.34 -5.56
CA THR A 132 -7.52 -8.79 -5.86
C THR A 132 -8.20 -8.15 -4.64
N ASN A 133 -7.54 -8.14 -3.49
CA ASN A 133 -8.11 -7.68 -2.21
C ASN A 133 -7.34 -6.47 -1.64
N ASN A 134 -6.77 -5.66 -2.51
CA ASN A 134 -5.98 -4.50 -2.13
C ASN A 134 -6.71 -3.20 -2.46
N VAL A 135 -6.51 -2.18 -1.63
CA VAL A 135 -7.12 -0.85 -1.76
C VAL A 135 -6.07 0.22 -2.05
N PHE A 136 -4.87 0.10 -1.47
CA PHE A 136 -3.82 1.11 -1.64
C PHE A 136 -3.08 0.96 -2.97
N PRO A 137 -2.53 -0.21 -3.37
CA PRO A 137 -1.84 -0.36 -4.65
C PRO A 137 -2.82 -0.54 -5.81
N PHE A 138 -2.37 -0.21 -7.02
CA PHE A 138 -3.17 -0.27 -8.23
C PHE A 138 -2.92 -1.54 -9.04
N MET A 139 -3.96 -2.08 -9.66
CA MET A 139 -3.81 -3.07 -10.73
C MET A 139 -3.37 -2.32 -12.00
N VAL A 140 -2.09 -2.41 -12.33
CA VAL A 140 -1.49 -1.72 -13.48
C VAL A 140 -0.51 -2.65 -14.21
N GLU A 141 -0.39 -2.46 -15.51
CA GLU A 141 0.55 -3.21 -16.34
C GLU A 141 2.00 -2.78 -16.04
N GLY A 142 2.93 -3.76 -15.95
CA GLY A 142 4.29 -3.54 -15.48
C GLY A 142 5.12 -2.59 -16.35
N THR A 143 4.96 -2.62 -17.69
CA THR A 143 5.67 -1.71 -18.60
C THR A 143 5.25 -0.26 -18.37
N ILE A 144 3.94 -0.04 -18.21
CA ILE A 144 3.37 1.28 -17.95
C ILE A 144 3.82 1.82 -16.60
N ALA A 145 3.84 0.97 -15.57
CA ALA A 145 4.37 1.34 -14.26
C ALA A 145 5.86 1.69 -14.31
N GLY A 146 6.66 0.89 -15.05
CA GLY A 146 8.08 1.15 -15.26
C GLY A 146 8.35 2.46 -16.00
N LEU A 147 7.60 2.75 -17.08
CA LEU A 147 7.71 4.02 -17.79
C LEU A 147 7.35 5.21 -16.88
N ALA A 148 6.28 5.11 -16.09
CA ALA A 148 5.88 6.18 -15.17
C ALA A 148 6.93 6.43 -14.08
N ALA A 149 7.47 5.37 -13.46
CA ALA A 149 8.57 5.49 -12.51
C ALA A 149 9.83 6.08 -13.17
N GLY A 150 10.11 5.68 -14.41
CA GLY A 150 11.25 6.14 -15.18
C GLY A 150 11.18 7.64 -15.51
N VAL A 151 10.04 8.15 -16.04
CA VAL A 151 9.92 9.59 -16.36
C VAL A 151 10.02 10.46 -15.12
N VAL A 152 9.59 9.97 -13.95
CA VAL A 152 9.80 10.63 -12.66
C VAL A 152 11.29 10.63 -12.30
N ALA A 153 11.95 9.48 -12.41
CA ALA A 153 13.35 9.32 -11.98
C ALA A 153 14.34 10.13 -12.85
N VAL A 154 14.11 10.21 -14.16
CA VAL A 154 14.98 11.00 -15.06
C VAL A 154 14.67 12.49 -15.03
N GLY A 155 13.63 12.91 -14.27
CA GLY A 155 13.23 14.32 -14.15
C GLY A 155 12.56 14.88 -15.41
N ALA A 156 11.91 14.02 -16.22
CA ALA A 156 11.10 14.46 -17.35
C ALA A 156 9.81 15.16 -16.91
N VAL A 157 9.36 14.88 -15.69
CA VAL A 157 8.20 15.50 -15.05
C VAL A 157 8.55 15.97 -13.63
N GLU A 158 7.91 17.04 -13.18
CA GLU A 158 8.07 17.52 -11.82
C GLU A 158 7.31 16.62 -10.84
N VAL A 159 7.98 16.08 -9.81
CA VAL A 159 7.39 15.18 -8.81
C VAL A 159 6.16 15.82 -8.16
N ALA A 160 6.21 17.11 -7.84
CA ALA A 160 5.10 17.82 -7.20
C ALA A 160 3.83 17.90 -8.06
N GLU A 161 3.95 17.77 -9.38
CA GLU A 161 2.83 17.79 -10.31
C GLU A 161 2.15 16.42 -10.41
N VAL A 162 2.95 15.33 -10.31
CA VAL A 162 2.49 13.96 -10.65
C VAL A 162 2.48 13.02 -9.45
N ALA A 163 3.02 13.40 -8.30
CA ALA A 163 3.01 12.58 -7.08
C ALA A 163 2.49 13.39 -5.89
N ARG A 164 1.44 12.89 -5.25
CA ARG A 164 0.81 13.55 -4.11
C ARG A 164 0.99 12.75 -2.83
N PRO A 165 1.18 13.42 -1.67
CA PRO A 165 1.08 12.75 -0.38
C PRO A 165 -0.31 12.17 -0.21
N THR A 166 -0.38 11.02 0.42
CA THR A 166 -1.65 10.33 0.68
C THR A 166 -2.04 10.44 2.15
N LYS A 167 -3.28 10.06 2.47
CA LYS A 167 -3.71 9.91 3.86
C LYS A 167 -3.15 8.62 4.45
N ARG A 168 -2.90 8.64 5.76
CA ARG A 168 -2.65 7.45 6.58
C ARG A 168 -3.32 7.60 7.94
N LEU A 169 -3.53 6.48 8.61
CA LEU A 169 -3.91 6.41 10.01
C LEU A 169 -2.65 6.19 10.84
N GLU A 170 -2.49 6.97 11.90
CA GLU A 170 -1.40 6.86 12.87
C GLU A 170 -1.97 6.31 14.18
N ILE A 171 -1.40 5.20 14.64
CA ILE A 171 -1.76 4.60 15.92
C ILE A 171 -0.85 5.22 16.98
N GLU A 172 -1.45 6.01 17.86
CA GLU A 172 -0.76 6.71 18.94
C GLU A 172 -0.99 6.01 20.26
N GLY A 173 0.07 5.85 21.06
CA GLY A 173 -0.01 5.37 22.42
C GLY A 173 -0.38 6.46 23.42
N GLU A 174 -0.35 6.14 24.73
CA GLU A 174 -0.82 7.00 25.81
C GLU A 174 -0.10 8.36 25.87
N ARG A 175 1.19 8.40 25.54
CA ARG A 175 2.01 9.62 25.57
C ARG A 175 2.06 10.35 24.23
N GLY A 176 1.28 9.90 23.25
CA GLY A 176 1.27 10.42 21.89
C GLY A 176 2.41 9.89 21.01
N GLU A 177 3.13 8.85 21.47
CA GLU A 177 4.14 8.18 20.66
C GLU A 177 3.49 7.40 19.50
N LEU A 178 4.12 7.45 18.33
CA LEU A 178 3.71 6.67 17.17
C LEU A 178 4.05 5.19 17.38
N VAL A 179 3.04 4.35 17.45
CA VAL A 179 3.17 2.89 17.63
C VAL A 179 3.24 2.19 16.28
N ASP A 180 2.33 2.50 15.36
CA ASP A 180 2.29 1.97 14.00
C ASP A 180 1.45 2.88 13.08
N ILE A 181 1.36 2.51 11.79
CA ILE A 181 0.56 3.21 10.78
C ILE A 181 -0.33 2.23 10.02
N ALA A 182 -1.40 2.73 9.40
CA ALA A 182 -2.18 2.02 8.38
C ALA A 182 -2.48 2.95 7.20
N LEU A 183 -2.54 2.39 5.99
CA LEU A 183 -2.77 3.14 4.76
C LEU A 183 -4.24 3.10 4.30
N VAL A 184 -4.98 2.11 4.75
CA VAL A 184 -6.38 1.84 4.37
C VAL A 184 -7.28 1.88 5.57
N ASP A 185 -7.08 0.95 6.52
CA ASP A 185 -7.96 0.77 7.67
C ASP A 185 -7.24 0.38 8.97
N VAL A 186 -7.86 0.77 10.08
CA VAL A 186 -7.61 0.23 11.42
C VAL A 186 -8.91 -0.36 11.93
N VAL A 187 -8.88 -1.62 12.32
CA VAL A 187 -10.04 -2.38 12.80
C VAL A 187 -9.85 -2.81 14.23
N VAL A 188 -10.81 -2.49 15.08
CA VAL A 188 -10.87 -3.01 16.45
C VAL A 188 -11.54 -4.39 16.40
N TYR A 189 -10.76 -5.41 16.69
CA TYR A 189 -11.16 -6.81 16.61
C TYR A 189 -11.24 -7.43 17.99
N ASP A 190 -12.40 -7.97 18.34
CA ASP A 190 -12.70 -8.58 19.64
C ASP A 190 -12.03 -9.95 19.75
N ASP A 191 -10.75 -9.91 20.01
CA ASP A 191 -9.90 -11.06 20.31
C ASP A 191 -8.79 -10.65 21.27
N ILE A 192 -8.20 -11.62 21.97
CA ILE A 192 -7.13 -11.35 22.95
C ILE A 192 -5.76 -11.81 22.47
N PHE A 193 -5.70 -12.61 21.40
CA PHE A 193 -4.46 -13.15 20.87
C PHE A 193 -4.38 -13.01 19.35
N ILE A 194 -3.20 -12.70 18.84
CA ILE A 194 -2.88 -12.71 17.41
C ILE A 194 -2.63 -14.15 16.96
N ALA A 195 -3.70 -14.93 16.75
CA ALA A 195 -3.59 -16.32 16.29
C ALA A 195 -3.38 -16.45 14.78
N SER A 196 -4.07 -15.61 13.99
CA SER A 196 -3.95 -15.49 12.53
C SER A 196 -3.86 -14.01 12.18
N LYS A 197 -2.98 -13.63 11.26
CA LYS A 197 -2.82 -12.21 10.89
C LYS A 197 -4.04 -11.64 10.19
N ALA A 198 -4.69 -12.40 9.29
CA ALA A 198 -5.81 -11.88 8.51
C ALA A 198 -7.14 -11.88 9.28
N ILE A 199 -7.93 -10.81 9.10
CA ILE A 199 -9.33 -10.73 9.54
C ILE A 199 -10.20 -11.46 8.52
N TRP A 200 -11.07 -12.36 9.00
CA TRP A 200 -12.05 -13.09 8.18
C TRP A 200 -13.41 -13.24 8.86
N ASP A 201 -13.52 -13.00 10.16
CA ASP A 201 -14.74 -13.17 10.95
C ASP A 201 -15.33 -11.80 11.33
N MET A 202 -16.35 -11.38 10.59
CA MET A 202 -17.02 -10.10 10.81
C MET A 202 -17.75 -10.01 12.15
N SER A 203 -18.11 -11.15 12.78
CA SER A 203 -18.80 -11.17 14.07
C SER A 203 -17.95 -10.60 15.21
N LYS A 204 -16.64 -10.60 15.05
CA LYS A 204 -15.65 -10.05 16.01
C LYS A 204 -15.22 -8.61 15.72
N VAL A 205 -15.64 -8.02 14.61
CA VAL A 205 -15.35 -6.61 14.31
C VAL A 205 -16.22 -5.70 15.17
N ARG A 206 -15.61 -4.74 15.86
CA ARG A 206 -16.30 -3.78 16.73
C ARG A 206 -16.30 -2.38 16.17
N GLU A 207 -15.13 -1.93 15.70
CA GLU A 207 -14.96 -0.58 15.16
C GLU A 207 -14.08 -0.65 13.91
N ILE A 208 -14.35 0.23 12.96
CA ILE A 208 -13.57 0.37 11.71
C ILE A 208 -13.24 1.85 11.54
N ILE A 209 -11.96 2.17 11.42
CA ILE A 209 -11.47 3.52 11.10
C ILE A 209 -10.81 3.44 9.73
N LEU A 210 -11.28 4.25 8.79
CA LEU A 210 -10.88 4.20 7.39
C LEU A 210 -10.19 5.50 6.97
N ALA A 211 -8.98 5.40 6.41
CA ALA A 211 -8.38 6.48 5.64
C ALA A 211 -8.91 6.52 4.21
N ARG A 212 -9.32 5.35 3.69
CA ARG A 212 -9.80 5.18 2.31
C ARG A 212 -11.08 4.36 2.31
N ALA A 213 -12.08 4.83 1.57
CA ALA A 213 -13.29 4.06 1.33
C ALA A 213 -13.89 4.43 -0.03
N SER A 214 -14.39 3.42 -0.74
CA SER A 214 -15.12 3.57 -1.99
C SER A 214 -16.08 2.39 -2.15
N PRO A 215 -17.26 2.58 -2.74
CA PRO A 215 -18.16 1.47 -3.06
C PRO A 215 -17.51 0.41 -3.98
N GLY A 216 -16.52 0.82 -4.78
CA GLY A 216 -15.75 -0.07 -5.67
C GLY A 216 -14.59 -0.79 -4.99
N ASN A 217 -14.34 -0.55 -3.71
CA ASN A 217 -13.31 -1.29 -2.97
C ASN A 217 -13.82 -2.66 -2.54
N ILE A 218 -12.89 -3.53 -2.20
CA ILE A 218 -13.17 -4.79 -1.53
C ILE A 218 -12.65 -4.75 -0.10
N GLY A 219 -13.22 -5.54 0.80
CA GLY A 219 -12.84 -5.52 2.21
C GLY A 219 -13.65 -4.49 3.02
N LEU A 220 -13.16 -4.16 4.22
CA LEU A 220 -13.90 -3.31 5.16
C LEU A 220 -14.03 -1.86 4.67
N SER A 221 -13.12 -1.40 3.81
CA SER A 221 -13.21 -0.09 3.18
C SER A 221 -14.46 0.07 2.28
N SER A 222 -15.02 -1.03 1.76
CA SER A 222 -16.27 -1.00 1.01
C SER A 222 -17.48 -0.62 1.87
N VAL A 223 -17.49 -1.02 3.16
CA VAL A 223 -18.57 -0.66 4.10
C VAL A 223 -18.66 0.86 4.23
N GLY A 224 -17.52 1.52 4.45
CA GLY A 224 -17.47 2.99 4.50
C GLY A 224 -17.85 3.63 3.18
N GLY A 225 -17.41 3.06 2.05
CA GLY A 225 -17.74 3.53 0.72
C GLY A 225 -19.25 3.47 0.41
N CYS A 226 -19.92 2.38 0.81
CA CYS A 226 -21.37 2.25 0.65
C CYS A 226 -22.15 3.21 1.55
N LEU A 227 -21.58 3.64 2.69
CA LEU A 227 -22.19 4.62 3.58
C LEU A 227 -22.00 6.07 3.09
N TYR A 228 -20.82 6.37 2.53
CA TYR A 228 -20.42 7.70 2.08
C TYR A 228 -19.85 7.66 0.65
N PRO A 229 -20.67 7.39 -0.38
CA PRO A 229 -20.19 7.14 -1.75
C PRO A 229 -19.51 8.36 -2.41
N ASN A 230 -19.81 9.56 -1.94
CA ASN A 230 -19.30 10.82 -2.52
C ASN A 230 -18.45 11.65 -1.54
N ALA A 231 -18.21 11.17 -0.31
CA ALA A 231 -17.70 12.04 0.76
C ALA A 231 -16.23 11.85 1.08
N LEU A 232 -15.56 10.85 0.50
CA LEU A 232 -14.14 10.60 0.79
C LEU A 232 -13.25 11.27 -0.25
N ASP A 233 -13.15 12.58 -0.13
CA ASP A 233 -12.09 13.37 -0.72
C ASP A 233 -10.75 13.12 0.00
N GLU A 234 -9.71 13.85 -0.41
CA GLU A 234 -8.37 13.74 0.19
C GLU A 234 -8.33 14.25 1.66
N GLY A 235 -9.36 14.93 2.15
CA GLY A 235 -9.42 15.54 3.50
C GLY A 235 -10.11 14.69 4.56
N HIS A 236 -10.85 13.64 4.18
CA HIS A 236 -11.71 12.91 5.10
C HIS A 236 -11.43 11.41 5.15
N GLY A 237 -11.73 10.80 6.29
CA GLY A 237 -11.84 9.38 6.54
C GLY A 237 -13.22 9.05 7.13
N VAL A 238 -13.43 7.79 7.51
CA VAL A 238 -14.69 7.33 8.14
C VAL A 238 -14.41 6.56 9.41
N TYR A 239 -15.20 6.84 10.45
CA TYR A 239 -15.29 6.03 11.65
C TYR A 239 -16.62 5.32 11.70
N ILE A 240 -16.62 4.01 11.92
CA ILE A 240 -17.80 3.13 11.92
C ILE A 240 -17.79 2.30 13.20
N LYS A 241 -18.91 2.28 13.92
CA LYS A 241 -19.18 1.30 14.97
C LYS A 241 -20.08 0.20 14.43
N ILE A 242 -19.66 -1.04 14.66
CA ILE A 242 -20.39 -2.24 14.27
C ILE A 242 -21.30 -2.66 15.41
N GLY A 243 -22.58 -2.85 15.11
CA GLY A 243 -23.61 -3.20 16.09
C GLY A 243 -25.01 -3.07 15.52
N PRO A 244 -26.05 -3.37 16.32
CA PRO A 244 -27.44 -3.28 15.86
C PRO A 244 -27.77 -1.90 15.31
N GLY A 245 -28.25 -1.81 14.06
CA GLY A 245 -28.54 -0.55 13.41
C GLY A 245 -28.78 -0.66 11.92
N ARG A 246 -28.22 0.28 11.14
CA ARG A 246 -28.35 0.29 9.68
C ARG A 246 -27.66 -0.91 9.04
N LYS A 247 -28.35 -1.58 8.12
CA LYS A 247 -27.78 -2.68 7.34
C LYS A 247 -27.10 -2.18 6.08
N VAL A 248 -25.87 -2.62 5.86
CA VAL A 248 -25.06 -2.29 4.70
C VAL A 248 -24.63 -3.56 3.99
N LEU A 249 -25.04 -3.74 2.75
CA LEU A 249 -24.56 -4.83 1.91
C LEU A 249 -23.19 -4.46 1.34
N ALA A 250 -22.15 -5.22 1.68
CA ALA A 250 -20.79 -4.90 1.30
C ALA A 250 -19.97 -6.12 0.87
N PRO A 251 -19.08 -6.01 -0.15
CA PRO A 251 -18.16 -7.07 -0.55
C PRO A 251 -16.97 -7.10 0.41
N VAL A 252 -17.11 -7.82 1.54
CA VAL A 252 -16.09 -7.89 2.60
C VAL A 252 -14.86 -8.72 2.22
N ALA A 253 -14.97 -9.57 1.20
CA ALA A 253 -13.86 -10.29 0.60
C ALA A 253 -14.23 -10.73 -0.83
N PRO A 254 -13.27 -11.13 -1.69
CA PRO A 254 -13.58 -11.59 -3.05
C PRO A 254 -14.60 -12.73 -3.08
N GLY A 255 -15.76 -12.47 -3.68
CA GLY A 255 -16.88 -13.42 -3.75
C GLY A 255 -17.67 -13.59 -2.45
N LEU A 256 -17.35 -12.83 -1.40
CA LEU A 256 -18.07 -12.82 -0.13
C LEU A 256 -18.75 -11.46 0.07
N ILE A 257 -20.07 -11.45 -0.06
CA ILE A 257 -20.92 -10.28 0.14
C ILE A 257 -21.72 -10.51 1.42
N GLU A 258 -21.58 -9.61 2.39
CA GLU A 258 -22.25 -9.71 3.69
C GLU A 258 -23.12 -8.50 4.00
N GLU A 259 -24.16 -8.71 4.78
CA GLU A 259 -24.96 -7.66 5.39
C GLU A 259 -24.33 -7.26 6.73
N VAL A 260 -23.62 -6.14 6.74
CA VAL A 260 -22.96 -5.60 7.93
C VAL A 260 -23.93 -4.67 8.67
N GLN A 261 -24.13 -4.90 9.96
CA GLN A 261 -24.94 -4.03 10.81
C GLN A 261 -24.08 -2.89 11.38
N VAL A 262 -24.46 -1.67 11.12
CA VAL A 262 -23.76 -0.45 11.51
C VAL A 262 -24.58 0.30 12.56
N GLU A 263 -24.07 0.39 13.79
CA GLU A 263 -24.68 1.14 14.89
C GLU A 263 -24.58 2.65 14.65
N SER A 264 -23.39 3.12 14.28
CA SER A 264 -23.14 4.53 13.95
C SER A 264 -22.00 4.69 12.96
N CYS A 265 -22.00 5.78 12.23
CA CYS A 265 -20.91 6.17 11.32
C CYS A 265 -20.78 7.69 11.29
N SER A 266 -19.54 8.18 11.17
CA SER A 266 -19.22 9.59 11.04
C SER A 266 -17.99 9.81 10.15
N LEU A 267 -17.92 10.96 9.53
CA LEU A 267 -16.69 11.44 8.87
C LEU A 267 -15.70 11.91 9.94
N ILE A 268 -14.43 11.68 9.68
CA ILE A 268 -13.30 12.22 10.44
C ILE A 268 -12.43 13.04 9.50
N GLY A 269 -11.99 14.23 9.92
CA GLY A 269 -11.10 15.09 9.17
C GLY A 269 -9.62 14.80 9.44
N ILE A 270 -8.73 15.33 8.59
CA ILE A 270 -7.29 15.31 8.88
C ILE A 270 -7.03 16.04 10.20
N GLY A 271 -6.29 15.38 11.11
CA GLY A 271 -6.02 15.83 12.47
C GLY A 271 -6.94 15.23 13.52
N ASP A 272 -8.13 14.73 13.14
CA ASP A 272 -9.04 14.09 14.09
C ASP A 272 -8.46 12.74 14.56
N ALA A 273 -8.75 12.41 15.83
CA ALA A 273 -8.33 11.17 16.46
C ALA A 273 -9.51 10.44 17.08
N VAL A 274 -9.59 9.15 16.88
CA VAL A 274 -10.57 8.24 17.49
C VAL A 274 -9.89 7.49 18.63
N GLU A 275 -10.43 7.58 19.84
CA GLU A 275 -9.94 6.79 20.98
C GLU A 275 -10.52 5.38 20.95
N ILE A 276 -9.67 4.38 21.23
CA ILE A 276 -10.08 2.98 21.26
C ILE A 276 -10.62 2.62 22.65
N HIS A 277 -11.91 2.32 22.70
CA HIS A 277 -12.61 2.03 23.96
C HIS A 277 -12.86 0.53 24.20
N TRP A 278 -12.94 -0.28 23.15
CA TRP A 278 -13.15 -1.73 23.29
C TRP A 278 -11.88 -2.42 23.74
N LYS A 279 -11.87 -2.93 24.99
CA LYS A 279 -10.68 -3.51 25.64
C LYS A 279 -11.06 -4.73 26.50
N PRO A 280 -10.30 -5.82 26.50
CA PRO A 280 -9.13 -6.06 25.65
C PRO A 280 -9.53 -6.30 24.19
N SER A 281 -8.64 -6.01 23.24
CA SER A 281 -8.88 -6.19 21.82
C SER A 281 -7.57 -6.26 21.02
N ILE A 282 -7.69 -6.42 19.71
CA ILE A 282 -6.56 -6.34 18.79
C ILE A 282 -6.86 -5.26 17.76
N LEU A 283 -5.88 -4.41 17.44
CA LEU A 283 -5.96 -3.58 16.26
C LEU A 283 -5.39 -4.35 15.07
N ALA A 284 -6.20 -4.47 14.03
CA ALA A 284 -5.73 -4.93 12.75
C ALA A 284 -5.52 -3.73 11.82
N LEU A 285 -4.40 -3.72 11.13
CA LEU A 285 -3.92 -2.64 10.29
C LEU A 285 -3.84 -3.16 8.86
N ASP A 286 -4.58 -2.52 7.94
CA ASP A 286 -4.65 -2.95 6.52
C ASP A 286 -4.99 -4.44 6.37
N GLY A 287 -5.91 -4.92 7.21
CA GLY A 287 -6.39 -6.30 7.21
C GLY A 287 -5.50 -7.32 7.92
N GLU A 288 -4.40 -6.91 8.57
CA GLU A 288 -3.51 -7.77 9.36
C GLU A 288 -3.54 -7.39 10.85
N ARG A 289 -3.67 -8.38 11.75
CA ARG A 289 -3.65 -8.17 13.21
C ARG A 289 -2.23 -7.88 13.67
N GLU A 290 -1.98 -6.73 14.28
CA GLU A 290 -0.62 -6.26 14.59
C GLU A 290 -0.44 -5.74 16.01
N VAL A 291 -1.46 -5.09 16.62
CA VAL A 291 -1.30 -4.42 17.91
C VAL A 291 -2.30 -4.98 18.93
N GLU A 292 -1.78 -5.48 20.04
CA GLU A 292 -2.60 -5.93 21.17
C GLU A 292 -3.00 -4.74 22.05
N VAL A 293 -4.29 -4.63 22.35
CA VAL A 293 -4.85 -3.60 23.23
C VAL A 293 -5.21 -4.26 24.56
N GLY A 294 -4.34 -4.10 25.55
CA GLY A 294 -4.60 -4.59 26.92
C GLY A 294 -5.70 -3.80 27.64
N PRO A 295 -6.21 -4.32 28.78
CA PRO A 295 -7.32 -3.69 29.51
C PRO A 295 -7.04 -2.24 29.97
N LYS A 296 -5.76 -1.90 30.18
CA LYS A 296 -5.31 -0.57 30.67
C LYS A 296 -4.63 0.26 29.56
N SER A 297 -4.45 -0.29 28.37
CA SER A 297 -3.81 0.43 27.26
C SER A 297 -4.65 1.61 26.81
N VAL A 298 -4.00 2.71 26.42
CA VAL A 298 -4.64 3.86 25.80
C VAL A 298 -4.08 4.00 24.40
N PHE A 299 -4.94 3.82 23.40
CA PHE A 299 -4.59 4.03 22.01
C PHE A 299 -5.57 5.00 21.36
N ARG A 300 -5.03 5.82 20.46
CA ARG A 300 -5.79 6.68 19.56
C ARG A 300 -5.39 6.41 18.13
N VAL A 301 -6.33 6.53 17.23
CA VAL A 301 -6.09 6.41 15.78
C VAL A 301 -6.37 7.77 15.16
N ARG A 302 -5.32 8.41 14.67
CA ARG A 302 -5.40 9.74 14.05
C ARG A 302 -5.34 9.64 12.54
N LEU A 303 -6.24 10.34 11.85
CA LEU A 303 -6.14 10.54 10.41
C LEU A 303 -5.17 11.68 10.11
N THR A 304 -4.16 11.40 9.27
CA THR A 304 -3.16 12.41 8.87
C THR A 304 -2.95 12.43 7.35
N GLY A 305 -2.37 13.53 6.85
CA GLY A 305 -1.90 13.67 5.46
C GLY A 305 -0.46 13.21 5.25
N ASN A 306 0.15 12.52 6.25
CA ASN A 306 1.56 12.12 6.25
C ASN A 306 1.81 10.76 5.57
N GLY A 307 0.87 10.28 4.76
CA GLY A 307 1.07 9.04 3.98
C GLY A 307 2.11 9.23 2.87
N PRO A 308 2.58 8.13 2.28
CA PRO A 308 3.60 8.19 1.24
C PRO A 308 3.10 8.95 0.01
N ARG A 309 4.03 9.56 -0.72
CA ARG A 309 3.73 10.15 -2.03
C ARG A 309 3.48 9.02 -3.02
N VAL A 310 2.38 9.10 -3.77
CA VAL A 310 2.03 8.11 -4.80
C VAL A 310 1.98 8.78 -6.16
N VAL A 311 2.66 8.18 -7.12
CA VAL A 311 2.67 8.65 -8.52
C VAL A 311 1.32 8.35 -9.16
N ASP A 312 0.70 9.39 -9.70
CA ASP A 312 -0.42 9.29 -10.63
C ASP A 312 0.14 8.85 -11.99
N ILE A 313 0.09 7.55 -12.26
CA ILE A 313 0.69 6.94 -13.45
C ILE A 313 0.16 7.56 -14.75
N PRO A 314 -1.17 7.66 -14.97
CA PRO A 314 -1.70 8.31 -16.17
C PRO A 314 -1.21 9.74 -16.33
N LYS A 315 -1.24 10.52 -15.27
CA LYS A 315 -0.82 11.92 -15.29
C LYS A 315 0.68 12.07 -15.55
N ALA A 316 1.53 11.22 -14.95
CA ALA A 316 2.97 11.26 -15.18
C ALA A 316 3.32 11.01 -16.64
N LEU A 317 2.68 10.04 -17.27
CA LEU A 317 2.88 9.72 -18.69
C LEU A 317 2.29 10.81 -19.60
N GLU A 318 1.14 11.38 -19.27
CA GLU A 318 0.53 12.48 -20.00
C GLU A 318 1.42 13.72 -20.00
N GLU A 319 1.92 14.14 -18.83
CA GLU A 319 2.82 15.29 -18.72
C GLU A 319 4.15 15.05 -19.44
N ALA A 320 4.73 13.85 -19.36
CA ALA A 320 5.91 13.50 -20.13
C ALA A 320 5.66 13.55 -21.65
N ALA A 321 4.50 13.09 -22.09
CA ALA A 321 4.11 13.15 -23.51
C ALA A 321 3.93 14.59 -23.99
N LYS A 322 3.29 15.48 -23.19
CA LYS A 322 3.14 16.91 -23.50
C LYS A 322 4.50 17.60 -23.65
N LYS A 323 5.48 17.21 -22.84
CA LYS A 323 6.86 17.72 -22.90
C LYS A 323 7.70 17.07 -24.03
N GLY A 324 7.08 16.25 -24.89
CA GLY A 324 7.75 15.64 -26.05
C GLY A 324 8.68 14.46 -25.71
N PHE A 325 8.68 13.97 -24.46
CA PHE A 325 9.60 12.93 -23.98
C PHE A 325 9.59 11.67 -24.88
N PHE A 326 8.43 11.23 -25.32
CA PHE A 326 8.27 10.02 -26.14
C PHE A 326 8.49 10.24 -27.64
N THR A 327 8.63 11.49 -28.11
CA THR A 327 8.70 11.82 -29.55
C THR A 327 10.07 12.39 -29.93
N GLY A 328 10.99 12.55 -29.00
CA GLY A 328 12.31 13.17 -29.25
C GLY A 328 12.22 14.65 -29.69
N ARG A 329 11.07 15.30 -29.49
CA ARG A 329 10.94 16.76 -29.71
C ARG A 329 11.36 17.47 -28.43
N GLU A 330 12.44 18.24 -28.50
CA GLU A 330 12.69 19.30 -27.52
C GLU A 330 11.55 20.32 -27.62
N VAL A 331 10.84 20.54 -26.53
CA VAL A 331 9.83 21.60 -26.40
C VAL A 331 10.47 22.84 -25.84
#